data_de5ae43f28d2fd04593bd151b9517b2b
#
_entry.id   de5ae43f28d2fd04593bd151b9517b2b
#
_cell.length_a   1.000
_cell.length_b   1.000
_cell.length_c   1.000
_cell.angle_alpha   90.00
_cell.angle_beta   90.00
_cell.angle_gamma   90.00
#
_symmetry.space_group_name_H-M   'P 1'
#
loop_
_entity.id
_entity.type
_entity.pdbx_description
1 polymer ?
#
loop_
_entity_poly.entity_id
_entity_poly.type
_entity_poly.pdbx_seq_one_letter_code
_entity_poly.pdbx_strand_id
1 'polypeptide(L)'
;MKKLFIAALALFLGGIGMLKAQEIADQKETLKTLIKVNDFYMKNNPDCRQPSYVNKMRPSNIWTRAVYYEGLMALYSIYPDDRYYNYTYQWGEFHDWNMVRGETWTRHADNYACTQVYIDMYNLCPDPKVLRHAKANLNMLLNTPQINEWTWIDAIQMGMPGFAKMGKLTGEQKYFDKMWQMYEYTRNRLGDNGMFNLKDGLWWRDADFDPPYKEPNGEDCYWSRGNGWVYATYVRILNEIPADETHRQDYINDFLTMSKALKACQREDGFWNVSLHDPTHFGGKELTGTSLFVYGMAWGIRTGLLDRNEYLPIVLKAWNAMVKDAVHPNGYLGYVQGTGKEPKDGQPVTYDSKPDFDDFGTGCFLLAGSEIYKLQ
;
A
#
# COMPACT_ATOMS: atom_id res chain seq x y z
N MET A 1 -3.31 -69.14 47.31
CA MET A 1 -2.32 -68.48 46.46
C MET A 1 -3.09 -67.48 45.51
N LYS A 2 -3.14 -66.28 45.93
CA LYS A 2 -3.82 -65.17 45.11
C LYS A 2 -2.72 -64.40 44.39
N LYS A 3 -2.73 -64.42 43.06
CA LYS A 3 -1.86 -63.58 42.22
C LYS A 3 -2.48 -62.22 42.05
N LEU A 4 -1.81 -61.19 42.54
CA LEU A 4 -2.13 -59.75 42.21
C LEU A 4 -1.67 -59.44 40.80
N PHE A 5 -2.57 -58.94 39.99
CA PHE A 5 -2.23 -58.27 38.75
C PHE A 5 -2.13 -56.73 39.02
N ILE A 6 -0.93 -56.20 38.85
CA ILE A 6 -0.68 -54.74 38.88
C ILE A 6 -0.81 -54.27 37.45
N ALA A 7 -1.86 -53.47 37.15
CA ALA A 7 -2.00 -52.78 35.89
C ALA A 7 -1.22 -51.47 35.97
N ALA A 8 -0.19 -51.31 35.13
CA ALA A 8 0.54 -50.07 34.96
C ALA A 8 -0.27 -49.10 34.08
N LEU A 9 -0.74 -48.03 34.68
CA LEU A 9 -1.42 -46.93 33.99
C LEU A 9 -0.33 -45.99 33.42
N ALA A 10 -0.05 -46.07 32.12
CA ALA A 10 0.84 -45.16 31.44
C ALA A 10 0.11 -43.81 31.24
N LEU A 11 0.49 -42.79 31.99
CA LEU A 11 0.09 -41.42 31.80
C LEU A 11 0.78 -40.88 30.54
N PHE A 12 0.02 -40.75 29.44
CA PHE A 12 0.40 -39.94 28.30
C PHE A 12 0.28 -38.47 28.71
N LEU A 13 1.34 -37.85 29.15
CA LEU A 13 1.47 -36.42 29.21
C LEU A 13 1.68 -35.91 27.78
N GLY A 14 0.57 -35.66 27.09
CA GLY A 14 0.57 -34.88 25.84
C GLY A 14 1.09 -33.48 26.15
N GLY A 15 2.31 -33.18 25.69
CA GLY A 15 2.86 -31.85 25.74
C GLY A 15 1.97 -30.89 24.92
N ILE A 16 1.13 -30.14 25.59
CA ILE A 16 0.52 -28.94 25.01
C ILE A 16 1.68 -27.98 24.85
N GLY A 17 2.24 -27.95 23.62
CA GLY A 17 3.14 -26.90 23.23
C GLY A 17 2.38 -25.58 23.40
N MET A 18 2.68 -24.83 24.46
CA MET A 18 2.28 -23.42 24.53
C MET A 18 2.86 -22.74 23.29
N LEU A 19 2.03 -22.47 22.30
CA LEU A 19 2.32 -21.47 21.28
C LEU A 19 2.68 -20.20 22.06
N LYS A 20 3.98 -19.87 22.13
CA LYS A 20 4.42 -18.55 22.60
C LYS A 20 3.60 -17.54 21.81
N ALA A 21 2.78 -16.74 22.50
CA ALA A 21 2.15 -15.59 21.90
C ALA A 21 3.25 -14.80 21.20
N GLN A 22 3.13 -14.61 19.90
CA GLN A 22 4.12 -13.88 19.13
C GLN A 22 4.10 -12.44 19.67
N GLU A 23 5.19 -12.03 20.31
CA GLU A 23 5.29 -10.69 20.89
C GLU A 23 5.12 -9.67 19.78
N ILE A 24 4.25 -8.68 20.00
CA ILE A 24 4.07 -7.55 19.10
C ILE A 24 5.43 -6.85 18.97
N ALA A 25 5.78 -6.43 17.76
CA ALA A 25 7.03 -5.71 17.50
C ALA A 25 7.14 -4.52 18.45
N ASP A 26 8.28 -4.37 19.15
CA ASP A 26 8.48 -3.26 20.07
C ASP A 26 8.27 -1.92 19.35
N GLN A 27 7.39 -1.08 19.91
CA GLN A 27 7.02 0.21 19.33
C GLN A 27 8.24 1.10 19.12
N LYS A 28 9.16 1.11 20.08
CA LYS A 28 10.38 1.91 20.02
C LYS A 28 11.34 1.40 18.93
N GLU A 29 11.50 0.09 18.78
CA GLU A 29 12.35 -0.49 17.73
C GLU A 29 11.69 -0.33 16.36
N THR A 30 10.37 -0.42 16.27
CA THR A 30 9.62 -0.10 15.04
C THR A 30 9.88 1.34 14.61
N LEU A 31 9.70 2.31 15.51
CA LEU A 31 9.93 3.72 15.22
C LEU A 31 11.38 3.99 14.82
N LYS A 32 12.34 3.42 15.54
CA LYS A 32 13.78 3.55 15.23
C LYS A 32 14.10 3.01 13.82
N THR A 33 13.48 1.92 13.43
CA THR A 33 13.64 1.34 12.08
C THR A 33 13.08 2.28 11.01
N LEU A 34 11.88 2.84 11.23
CA LEU A 34 11.27 3.81 10.31
C LEU A 34 12.12 5.06 10.14
N ILE A 35 12.59 5.64 11.24
CA ILE A 35 13.48 6.81 11.24
C ILE A 35 14.77 6.49 10.46
N LYS A 36 15.39 5.34 10.72
CA LYS A 36 16.62 4.91 10.03
C LYS A 36 16.44 4.82 8.51
N VAL A 37 15.33 4.21 8.06
CA VAL A 37 15.02 4.06 6.63
C VAL A 37 14.73 5.42 6.01
N ASN A 38 13.95 6.26 6.66
CA ASN A 38 13.65 7.60 6.18
C ASN A 38 14.88 8.52 6.17
N ASP A 39 15.72 8.49 7.20
CA ASP A 39 16.95 9.28 7.26
C ASP A 39 17.93 8.87 6.15
N PHE A 40 18.00 7.58 5.79
CA PHE A 40 18.77 7.13 4.63
C PHE A 40 18.25 7.78 3.34
N TYR A 41 16.93 7.75 3.12
CA TYR A 41 16.32 8.35 1.94
C TYR A 41 16.60 9.87 1.88
N MET A 42 16.29 10.61 2.95
CA MET A 42 16.48 12.07 3.00
C MET A 42 17.96 12.48 2.85
N LYS A 43 18.88 11.69 3.41
CA LYS A 43 20.33 11.92 3.24
C LYS A 43 20.79 11.78 1.79
N ASN A 44 20.20 10.84 1.05
CA ASN A 44 20.54 10.62 -0.36
C ASN A 44 19.76 11.55 -1.32
N ASN A 45 18.69 12.15 -0.83
CA ASN A 45 17.83 13.11 -1.55
C ASN A 45 17.68 14.42 -0.74
N PRO A 46 18.79 15.13 -0.44
CA PRO A 46 18.75 16.27 0.48
C PRO A 46 17.96 17.47 -0.06
N ASP A 47 17.83 17.60 -1.36
CA ASP A 47 16.99 18.60 -2.03
C ASP A 47 15.74 17.92 -2.60
N CYS A 48 14.61 18.07 -1.90
CA CYS A 48 13.32 17.50 -2.27
C CYS A 48 12.78 17.98 -3.63
N ARG A 49 13.31 19.07 -4.16
CA ARG A 49 12.91 19.68 -5.43
C ARG A 49 13.51 18.97 -6.64
N GLN A 50 14.63 18.28 -6.46
CA GLN A 50 15.32 17.61 -7.54
C GLN A 50 14.49 16.43 -8.08
N PRO A 51 14.46 16.25 -9.42
CA PRO A 51 13.85 15.07 -10.01
C PRO A 51 14.54 13.80 -9.54
N SER A 52 13.81 12.71 -9.47
CA SER A 52 14.39 11.39 -9.22
C SER A 52 15.14 10.92 -10.47
N TYR A 53 16.34 10.37 -10.27
CA TYR A 53 17.14 9.78 -11.34
C TYR A 53 17.93 8.59 -10.81
N VAL A 54 17.56 7.43 -11.28
CA VAL A 54 18.37 6.21 -11.15
C VAL A 54 18.73 5.72 -12.55
N ASN A 55 17.77 5.22 -13.32
CA ASN A 55 17.97 4.81 -14.71
C ASN A 55 17.33 5.77 -15.73
N LYS A 56 16.36 6.57 -15.29
CA LYS A 56 15.69 7.61 -16.07
C LYS A 56 15.27 8.76 -15.16
N MET A 57 15.08 9.93 -15.72
CA MET A 57 14.67 11.11 -14.99
C MET A 57 13.14 11.19 -14.90
N ARG A 58 12.64 11.50 -13.71
CA ARG A 58 11.22 11.82 -13.48
C ARG A 58 11.07 13.06 -12.61
N PRO A 59 10.07 13.92 -12.89
CA PRO A 59 9.80 15.09 -12.05
C PRO A 59 9.48 14.67 -10.62
N SER A 60 9.87 15.51 -9.65
CA SER A 60 9.76 15.15 -8.22
C SER A 60 8.33 15.14 -7.68
N ASN A 61 7.31 15.52 -8.46
CA ASN A 61 5.90 15.44 -8.07
C ASN A 61 5.10 14.33 -8.78
N ILE A 62 5.78 13.37 -9.43
CA ILE A 62 5.11 12.20 -10.00
C ILE A 62 4.74 11.19 -8.91
N TRP A 63 3.89 10.24 -9.24
CA TRP A 63 3.32 9.23 -8.34
C TRP A 63 4.36 8.52 -7.45
N THR A 64 5.55 8.18 -7.97
CA THR A 64 6.58 7.48 -7.18
C THR A 64 6.99 8.29 -5.96
N ARG A 65 7.24 9.59 -6.17
CA ARG A 65 7.60 10.53 -5.12
C ARG A 65 6.39 10.88 -4.24
N ALA A 66 5.19 10.98 -4.80
CA ALA A 66 3.96 11.20 -4.02
C ALA A 66 3.76 10.07 -2.99
N VAL A 67 3.96 8.81 -3.38
CA VAL A 67 3.88 7.66 -2.46
C VAL A 67 4.93 7.74 -1.36
N TYR A 68 6.15 8.22 -1.65
CA TYR A 68 7.12 8.48 -0.59
C TYR A 68 6.57 9.47 0.44
N TYR A 69 6.00 10.60 -0.01
CA TYR A 69 5.44 11.59 0.91
C TYR A 69 4.20 11.09 1.64
N GLU A 70 3.40 10.21 1.05
CA GLU A 70 2.32 9.52 1.77
C GLU A 70 2.87 8.73 2.98
N GLY A 71 3.95 7.98 2.77
CA GLY A 71 4.66 7.27 3.83
C GLY A 71 5.30 8.20 4.85
N LEU A 72 5.93 9.30 4.40
CA LEU A 72 6.54 10.31 5.27
C LEU A 72 5.50 10.98 6.17
N MET A 73 4.31 11.31 5.63
CA MET A 73 3.22 11.88 6.42
C MET A 73 2.61 10.85 7.40
N ALA A 74 2.59 9.57 7.05
CA ALA A 74 2.22 8.51 7.98
C ALA A 74 3.23 8.40 9.14
N LEU A 75 4.53 8.49 8.86
CA LEU A 75 5.57 8.57 9.90
C LEU A 75 5.42 9.86 10.74
N TYR A 76 5.21 11.01 10.10
CA TYR A 76 4.98 12.28 10.80
C TYR A 76 3.79 12.20 11.77
N SER A 77 2.73 11.48 11.41
CA SER A 77 1.54 11.32 12.27
C SER A 77 1.82 10.59 13.60
N ILE A 78 2.87 9.77 13.67
CA ILE A 78 3.27 9.02 14.87
C ILE A 78 4.54 9.58 15.52
N TYR A 79 5.33 10.34 14.79
CA TYR A 79 6.54 11.00 15.24
C TYR A 79 6.68 12.36 14.54
N PRO A 80 6.06 13.44 15.09
CA PRO A 80 6.03 14.75 14.47
C PRO A 80 7.39 15.44 14.59
N ASP A 81 8.23 15.25 13.58
CA ASP A 81 9.54 15.92 13.43
C ASP A 81 9.40 17.03 12.38
N ASP A 82 9.78 18.24 12.73
CA ASP A 82 9.71 19.41 11.85
C ASP A 82 10.47 19.23 10.53
N ARG A 83 11.50 18.37 10.50
CA ARG A 83 12.23 18.03 9.28
C ARG A 83 11.31 17.41 8.23
N TYR A 84 10.39 16.53 8.65
CA TYR A 84 9.47 15.83 7.75
C TYR A 84 8.42 16.78 7.18
N TYR A 85 7.85 17.61 8.06
CA TYR A 85 6.93 18.67 7.63
C TYR A 85 7.59 19.63 6.65
N ASN A 86 8.75 20.18 7.01
CA ASN A 86 9.45 21.16 6.18
C ASN A 86 9.90 20.58 4.85
N TYR A 87 10.35 19.32 4.81
CA TYR A 87 10.74 18.62 3.59
C TYR A 87 9.53 18.44 2.63
N THR A 88 8.38 18.05 3.17
CA THR A 88 7.14 17.93 2.40
C THR A 88 6.62 19.29 1.94
N TYR A 89 6.67 20.30 2.81
CA TYR A 89 6.23 21.66 2.48
C TYR A 89 7.06 22.27 1.35
N GLN A 90 8.40 22.18 1.44
CA GLN A 90 9.32 22.69 0.40
C GLN A 90 9.10 22.00 -0.95
N TRP A 91 8.80 20.71 -0.95
CA TRP A 91 8.45 19.98 -2.15
C TRP A 91 7.16 20.52 -2.79
N GLY A 92 6.08 20.65 -2.02
CA GLY A 92 4.82 21.18 -2.51
C GLY A 92 4.93 22.63 -3.00
N GLU A 93 5.62 23.48 -2.24
CA GLU A 93 5.88 24.89 -2.56
C GLU A 93 6.68 25.06 -3.87
N PHE A 94 7.69 24.22 -4.08
CA PHE A 94 8.48 24.23 -5.32
C PHE A 94 7.63 23.95 -6.56
N HIS A 95 6.62 23.10 -6.43
CA HIS A 95 5.69 22.77 -7.50
C HIS A 95 4.48 23.70 -7.57
N ASP A 96 4.45 24.78 -6.78
CA ASP A 96 3.27 25.64 -6.60
C ASP A 96 2.01 24.82 -6.26
N TRP A 97 2.20 23.68 -5.56
CA TRP A 97 1.14 22.72 -5.19
C TRP A 97 0.34 22.23 -6.42
N ASN A 98 0.98 22.19 -7.58
CA ASN A 98 0.39 21.78 -8.85
C ASN A 98 0.75 20.33 -9.19
N MET A 99 0.03 19.77 -10.18
CA MET A 99 0.26 18.43 -10.69
C MET A 99 1.56 18.38 -11.51
N VAL A 100 1.93 17.18 -11.94
CA VAL A 100 3.11 16.94 -12.77
C VAL A 100 3.17 17.96 -13.93
N ARG A 101 4.32 18.60 -14.11
CA ARG A 101 4.58 19.62 -15.15
C ARG A 101 3.69 20.87 -15.10
N GLY A 102 3.04 21.15 -13.96
CA GLY A 102 2.10 22.26 -13.86
C GLY A 102 0.76 22.04 -14.56
N GLU A 103 0.43 20.80 -14.90
CA GLU A 103 -0.78 20.43 -15.65
C GLU A 103 -1.98 20.23 -14.73
N THR A 104 -2.56 21.30 -14.20
CA THR A 104 -3.76 21.26 -13.35
C THR A 104 -4.91 20.43 -13.94
N TRP A 105 -5.02 20.38 -15.27
CA TRP A 105 -6.13 19.73 -15.98
C TRP A 105 -5.81 18.30 -16.43
N THR A 106 -4.89 17.62 -15.76
CA THR A 106 -4.54 16.22 -16.08
C THR A 106 -5.64 15.26 -15.67
N ARG A 107 -5.86 14.25 -16.50
CA ARG A 107 -6.78 13.12 -16.23
C ARG A 107 -6.05 11.85 -15.83
N HIS A 108 -4.73 11.81 -16.00
CA HIS A 108 -3.90 10.64 -15.69
C HIS A 108 -3.61 10.57 -14.20
N ALA A 109 -4.02 9.48 -13.55
CA ALA A 109 -3.95 9.33 -12.09
C ALA A 109 -2.53 9.53 -11.53
N ASP A 110 -1.50 9.03 -12.19
CA ASP A 110 -0.11 9.21 -11.76
C ASP A 110 0.31 10.69 -11.67
N ASN A 111 -0.29 11.54 -12.50
CA ASN A 111 0.07 12.94 -12.54
C ASN A 111 -0.59 13.76 -11.41
N TYR A 112 -1.72 13.31 -10.87
CA TYR A 112 -2.38 13.98 -9.76
C TYR A 112 -2.33 13.20 -8.42
N ALA A 113 -1.54 12.14 -8.34
CA ALA A 113 -1.33 11.39 -7.09
C ALA A 113 -0.85 12.29 -5.94
N CYS A 114 -0.04 13.32 -6.25
CA CYS A 114 0.44 14.30 -5.27
C CYS A 114 -0.68 15.07 -4.55
N THR A 115 -1.89 15.13 -5.11
CA THR A 115 -3.05 15.82 -4.47
C THR A 115 -3.38 15.26 -3.10
N GLN A 116 -3.13 13.97 -2.87
CA GLN A 116 -3.36 13.32 -1.59
C GLN A 116 -2.53 13.98 -0.48
N VAL A 117 -1.25 14.16 -0.75
CA VAL A 117 -0.31 14.81 0.18
C VAL A 117 -0.60 16.30 0.33
N TYR A 118 -0.98 16.98 -0.75
CA TYR A 118 -1.35 18.40 -0.69
C TYR A 118 -2.56 18.63 0.22
N ILE A 119 -3.57 17.76 0.16
CA ILE A 119 -4.71 17.83 1.08
C ILE A 119 -4.28 17.54 2.52
N ASP A 120 -3.38 16.59 2.76
CA ASP A 120 -2.85 16.32 4.09
C ASP A 120 -2.10 17.53 4.65
N MET A 121 -1.28 18.20 3.84
CA MET A 121 -0.57 19.42 4.24
C MET A 121 -1.52 20.58 4.51
N TYR A 122 -2.58 20.74 3.71
CA TYR A 122 -3.64 21.71 3.97
C TYR A 122 -4.34 21.46 5.31
N ASN A 123 -4.61 20.20 5.65
CA ASN A 123 -5.24 19.85 6.94
C ASN A 123 -4.34 20.18 8.14
N LEU A 124 -3.02 20.15 7.97
CA LEU A 124 -2.06 20.53 9.02
C LEU A 124 -1.92 22.06 9.15
N CYS A 125 -1.90 22.77 8.04
CA CYS A 125 -1.76 24.23 7.99
C CYS A 125 -2.59 24.80 6.84
N PRO A 126 -3.85 25.18 7.09
CA PRO A 126 -4.75 25.68 6.06
C PRO A 126 -4.26 26.95 5.37
N ASP A 127 -3.86 26.80 4.10
CA ASP A 127 -3.54 27.90 3.20
C ASP A 127 -4.24 27.60 1.84
N PRO A 128 -5.14 28.49 1.36
CA PRO A 128 -5.87 28.27 0.12
C PRO A 128 -4.99 27.96 -1.10
N LYS A 129 -3.74 28.43 -1.12
CA LYS A 129 -2.80 28.14 -2.21
C LYS A 129 -2.47 26.65 -2.32
N VAL A 130 -2.35 25.95 -1.17
CA VAL A 130 -2.02 24.52 -1.11
C VAL A 130 -3.09 23.67 -1.78
N LEU A 131 -4.36 24.09 -1.66
CA LEU A 131 -5.50 23.31 -2.15
C LEU A 131 -5.95 23.69 -3.56
N ARG A 132 -5.56 24.87 -4.06
CA ARG A 132 -6.08 25.49 -5.28
C ARG A 132 -6.08 24.53 -6.48
N HIS A 133 -4.95 23.96 -6.81
CA HIS A 133 -4.79 23.10 -7.98
C HIS A 133 -5.39 21.72 -7.77
N ALA A 134 -5.25 21.13 -6.58
CA ALA A 134 -5.89 19.86 -6.24
C ALA A 134 -7.41 19.94 -6.39
N LYS A 135 -8.02 20.98 -5.82
CA LYS A 135 -9.48 21.22 -5.95
C LYS A 135 -9.91 21.45 -7.39
N ALA A 136 -9.14 22.23 -8.15
CA ALA A 136 -9.44 22.51 -9.56
C ALA A 136 -9.37 21.23 -10.41
N ASN A 137 -8.34 20.40 -10.22
CA ASN A 137 -8.19 19.13 -10.93
C ASN A 137 -9.34 18.17 -10.64
N LEU A 138 -9.63 17.91 -9.36
CA LEU A 138 -10.71 17.01 -8.97
C LEU A 138 -12.09 17.53 -9.45
N ASN A 139 -12.34 18.85 -9.39
CA ASN A 139 -13.56 19.44 -9.94
C ASN A 139 -13.67 19.28 -11.47
N MET A 140 -12.57 19.35 -12.20
CA MET A 140 -12.58 19.05 -13.63
C MET A 140 -13.02 17.62 -13.91
N LEU A 141 -12.50 16.65 -13.14
CA LEU A 141 -12.91 15.24 -13.25
C LEU A 141 -14.38 15.02 -12.85
N LEU A 142 -14.86 15.73 -11.81
CA LEU A 142 -16.28 15.71 -11.41
C LEU A 142 -17.22 16.19 -12.51
N ASN A 143 -16.84 17.27 -13.21
CA ASN A 143 -17.70 17.95 -14.19
C ASN A 143 -17.72 17.25 -15.56
N THR A 144 -17.14 16.07 -15.68
CA THR A 144 -17.20 15.26 -16.90
C THR A 144 -18.03 13.98 -16.67
N PRO A 145 -18.79 13.51 -17.68
CA PRO A 145 -19.51 12.24 -17.56
C PRO A 145 -18.60 11.03 -17.61
N GLN A 146 -17.33 11.21 -17.96
CA GLN A 146 -16.36 10.15 -18.15
C GLN A 146 -15.99 9.51 -16.82
N ILE A 147 -15.99 8.19 -16.77
CA ILE A 147 -15.73 7.38 -15.56
C ILE A 147 -14.67 6.30 -15.78
N ASN A 148 -14.10 6.21 -16.96
CA ASN A 148 -13.19 5.16 -17.41
C ASN A 148 -11.72 5.61 -17.49
N GLU A 149 -11.30 6.56 -16.67
CA GLU A 149 -9.91 7.04 -16.64
C GLU A 149 -8.96 6.06 -15.92
N TRP A 150 -9.46 5.29 -14.96
CA TRP A 150 -8.65 4.33 -14.22
C TRP A 150 -8.61 2.99 -14.98
N THR A 151 -7.81 2.96 -16.05
CA THR A 151 -7.68 1.79 -16.94
C THR A 151 -6.67 0.75 -16.44
N TRP A 152 -6.15 0.94 -15.25
CA TRP A 152 -5.25 0.01 -14.54
C TRP A 152 -5.42 0.20 -13.02
N ILE A 153 -5.22 -0.88 -12.27
CA ILE A 153 -5.55 -0.88 -10.84
C ILE A 153 -4.67 0.04 -9.98
N ASP A 154 -3.44 0.33 -10.41
CA ASP A 154 -2.56 1.29 -9.71
C ASP A 154 -3.21 2.69 -9.67
N ALA A 155 -3.99 3.04 -10.70
CA ALA A 155 -4.71 4.32 -10.77
C ALA A 155 -5.72 4.49 -9.63
N ILE A 156 -6.24 3.39 -9.08
CA ILE A 156 -7.12 3.41 -7.90
C ILE A 156 -6.36 4.04 -6.72
N GLN A 157 -5.13 3.58 -6.42
CA GLN A 157 -4.31 4.17 -5.37
C GLN A 157 -3.89 5.61 -5.69
N MET A 158 -3.57 5.90 -6.94
CA MET A 158 -3.08 7.24 -7.32
C MET A 158 -4.18 8.30 -7.29
N GLY A 159 -5.42 7.93 -7.60
CA GLY A 159 -6.53 8.87 -7.75
C GLY A 159 -7.58 8.86 -6.64
N MET A 160 -8.01 7.68 -6.24
CA MET A 160 -9.19 7.49 -5.39
C MET A 160 -9.10 8.19 -4.01
N PRO A 161 -7.98 8.11 -3.26
CA PRO A 161 -7.90 8.75 -1.96
C PRO A 161 -7.96 10.29 -2.04
N GLY A 162 -7.56 10.90 -3.17
CA GLY A 162 -7.72 12.34 -3.39
C GLY A 162 -9.18 12.77 -3.37
N PHE A 163 -10.08 11.99 -4.00
CA PHE A 163 -11.53 12.22 -3.95
C PHE A 163 -12.08 12.05 -2.53
N ALA A 164 -11.71 10.97 -1.83
CA ALA A 164 -12.16 10.71 -0.47
C ALA A 164 -11.78 11.86 0.48
N LYS A 165 -10.51 12.29 0.44
CA LYS A 165 -10.01 13.40 1.26
C LYS A 165 -10.70 14.73 0.93
N MET A 166 -10.92 15.02 -0.37
CA MET A 166 -11.60 16.23 -0.78
C MET A 166 -13.09 16.22 -0.38
N GLY A 167 -13.76 15.06 -0.51
CA GLY A 167 -15.14 14.89 -0.07
C GLY A 167 -15.28 15.13 1.43
N LYS A 168 -14.39 14.57 2.25
CA LYS A 168 -14.35 14.83 3.69
C LYS A 168 -14.10 16.29 4.03
N LEU A 169 -13.11 16.91 3.35
CA LEU A 169 -12.74 18.29 3.60
C LEU A 169 -13.87 19.28 3.27
N THR A 170 -14.60 19.02 2.20
CA THR A 170 -15.67 19.93 1.72
C THR A 170 -17.06 19.56 2.24
N GLY A 171 -17.27 18.33 2.70
CA GLY A 171 -18.59 17.78 3.03
C GLY A 171 -19.48 17.53 1.81
N GLU A 172 -18.91 17.54 0.59
CA GLU A 172 -19.68 17.42 -0.64
C GLU A 172 -19.75 15.98 -1.16
N GLN A 173 -20.93 15.37 -1.15
CA GLN A 173 -21.20 13.98 -1.57
C GLN A 173 -20.71 13.67 -2.99
N LYS A 174 -20.74 14.63 -3.91
CA LYS A 174 -20.35 14.45 -5.32
C LYS A 174 -18.95 13.85 -5.52
N TYR A 175 -18.02 14.08 -4.56
CA TYR A 175 -16.68 13.48 -4.62
C TYR A 175 -16.72 11.99 -4.35
N PHE A 176 -17.54 11.55 -3.40
CA PHE A 176 -17.73 10.12 -3.10
C PHE A 176 -18.48 9.42 -4.24
N ASP A 177 -19.51 10.06 -4.81
CA ASP A 177 -20.26 9.52 -5.95
C ASP A 177 -19.37 9.30 -7.17
N LYS A 178 -18.54 10.30 -7.52
CA LYS A 178 -17.62 10.17 -8.65
C LYS A 178 -16.55 9.13 -8.41
N MET A 179 -16.01 9.11 -7.20
CA MET A 179 -15.04 8.10 -6.75
C MET A 179 -15.60 6.69 -6.93
N TRP A 180 -16.83 6.45 -6.48
CA TRP A 180 -17.50 5.16 -6.65
C TRP A 180 -17.71 4.80 -8.12
N GLN A 181 -18.20 5.71 -8.93
CA GLN A 181 -18.46 5.46 -10.36
C GLN A 181 -17.19 5.04 -11.10
N MET A 182 -16.06 5.69 -10.83
CA MET A 182 -14.79 5.36 -11.47
C MET A 182 -14.23 4.02 -10.94
N TYR A 183 -14.33 3.78 -9.64
CA TYR A 183 -13.93 2.52 -9.01
C TYR A 183 -14.76 1.35 -9.53
N GLU A 184 -16.09 1.49 -9.52
CA GLU A 184 -17.03 0.46 -9.97
C GLU A 184 -16.80 0.11 -11.44
N TYR A 185 -16.50 1.09 -12.29
CA TYR A 185 -16.15 0.86 -13.68
C TYR A 185 -14.90 -0.01 -13.82
N THR A 186 -13.82 0.32 -13.13
CA THR A 186 -12.59 -0.46 -13.16
C THR A 186 -12.82 -1.86 -12.60
N ARG A 187 -13.54 -1.95 -11.49
CA ARG A 187 -13.85 -3.19 -10.79
C ARG A 187 -14.65 -4.18 -11.64
N ASN A 188 -15.70 -3.69 -12.30
CA ASN A 188 -16.75 -4.57 -12.87
C ASN A 188 -16.87 -4.50 -14.40
N ARG A 189 -16.30 -3.48 -15.06
CA ARG A 189 -16.57 -3.19 -16.47
C ARG A 189 -15.34 -2.96 -17.35
N LEU A 190 -14.17 -2.76 -16.77
CA LEU A 190 -12.93 -2.61 -17.52
C LEU A 190 -12.52 -3.99 -18.07
N GLY A 191 -12.04 -4.05 -19.33
CA GLY A 191 -11.75 -5.31 -20.01
C GLY A 191 -13.01 -6.13 -20.29
N ASP A 192 -12.85 -7.44 -20.43
CA ASP A 192 -13.97 -8.35 -20.72
C ASP A 192 -14.67 -8.85 -19.45
N ASN A 193 -14.00 -8.77 -18.27
CA ASN A 193 -14.47 -9.39 -17.03
C ASN A 193 -14.56 -8.41 -15.85
N GLY A 194 -14.20 -7.14 -16.03
CA GLY A 194 -13.84 -6.28 -14.91
C GLY A 194 -12.47 -6.67 -14.36
N MET A 195 -11.88 -5.84 -13.53
CA MET A 195 -10.53 -6.14 -13.01
C MET A 195 -10.53 -6.92 -11.69
N PHE A 196 -11.65 -7.04 -11.00
CA PHE A 196 -11.73 -7.78 -9.74
C PHE A 196 -12.29 -9.19 -9.94
N ASN A 197 -11.43 -10.20 -9.78
CA ASN A 197 -11.86 -11.59 -9.78
C ASN A 197 -12.41 -11.96 -8.40
N LEU A 198 -13.73 -11.97 -8.27
CA LEU A 198 -14.41 -12.33 -7.01
C LEU A 198 -14.13 -13.75 -6.53
N LYS A 199 -13.86 -14.68 -7.45
CA LYS A 199 -13.56 -16.09 -7.11
C LYS A 199 -12.23 -16.20 -6.38
N ASP A 200 -11.20 -15.50 -6.86
CA ASP A 200 -9.86 -15.55 -6.32
C ASP A 200 -9.61 -14.45 -5.29
N GLY A 201 -10.48 -13.40 -5.24
CA GLY A 201 -10.37 -12.27 -4.33
C GLY A 201 -9.19 -11.35 -4.65
N LEU A 202 -8.73 -11.33 -5.90
CA LEU A 202 -7.58 -10.58 -6.37
C LEU A 202 -7.90 -9.82 -7.66
N TRP A 203 -7.03 -8.88 -8.03
CA TRP A 203 -7.20 -8.01 -9.17
C TRP A 203 -6.21 -8.34 -10.28
N TRP A 204 -6.72 -8.47 -11.51
CA TRP A 204 -5.89 -8.34 -12.71
C TRP A 204 -5.43 -6.88 -12.85
N ARG A 205 -4.21 -6.68 -13.32
CA ARG A 205 -3.62 -5.34 -13.34
C ARG A 205 -4.32 -4.36 -14.29
N ASP A 206 -4.63 -4.82 -15.50
CA ASP A 206 -5.36 -4.11 -16.55
C ASP A 206 -5.87 -5.12 -17.58
N ALA A 207 -6.52 -4.64 -18.65
CA ALA A 207 -7.09 -5.48 -19.71
C ALA A 207 -6.07 -6.27 -20.55
N ASP A 208 -4.76 -6.06 -20.35
CA ASP A 208 -3.72 -6.92 -20.96
C ASP A 208 -3.51 -8.21 -20.14
N PHE A 209 -3.97 -8.25 -18.89
CA PHE A 209 -3.72 -9.34 -17.93
C PHE A 209 -4.98 -10.06 -17.44
N ASP A 210 -6.18 -9.60 -17.82
CA ASP A 210 -7.41 -10.38 -17.59
C ASP A 210 -7.46 -11.60 -18.52
N PRO A 211 -8.33 -12.61 -18.26
CA PRO A 211 -8.44 -13.76 -19.15
C PRO A 211 -8.71 -13.35 -20.61
N PRO A 212 -8.03 -13.97 -21.58
CA PRO A 212 -7.37 -15.29 -21.50
C PRO A 212 -5.88 -15.29 -21.12
N TYR A 213 -5.30 -14.15 -20.67
CA TYR A 213 -3.89 -14.13 -20.24
C TYR A 213 -3.65 -15.12 -19.08
N LYS A 214 -2.51 -15.82 -19.11
CA LYS A 214 -2.09 -16.75 -18.06
C LYS A 214 -0.60 -16.62 -17.75
N GLU A 215 -0.26 -16.86 -16.50
CA GLU A 215 1.11 -17.06 -16.04
C GLU A 215 1.72 -18.37 -16.61
N PRO A 216 3.05 -18.55 -16.58
CA PRO A 216 3.69 -19.77 -17.07
C PRO A 216 3.19 -21.08 -16.47
N ASN A 217 2.72 -21.04 -15.22
CA ASN A 217 2.12 -22.22 -14.55
C ASN A 217 0.64 -22.46 -14.92
N GLY A 218 0.04 -21.60 -15.75
CA GLY A 218 -1.35 -21.70 -16.18
C GLY A 218 -2.36 -20.97 -15.30
N GLU A 219 -1.93 -20.37 -14.19
CA GLU A 219 -2.79 -19.56 -13.31
C GLU A 219 -3.01 -18.15 -13.87
N ASP A 220 -3.95 -17.42 -13.27
CA ASP A 220 -4.19 -16.01 -13.58
C ASP A 220 -3.07 -15.13 -13.03
N CYS A 221 -2.73 -14.05 -13.75
CA CYS A 221 -1.68 -13.14 -13.36
C CYS A 221 -2.16 -12.12 -12.32
N TYR A 222 -1.77 -12.30 -11.07
CA TYR A 222 -2.03 -11.36 -9.99
C TYR A 222 -0.73 -10.74 -9.50
N TRP A 223 -0.40 -9.58 -10.05
CA TRP A 223 0.81 -8.85 -9.68
C TRP A 223 0.72 -8.29 -8.26
N SER A 224 1.71 -8.62 -7.42
CA SER A 224 1.72 -8.32 -5.99
C SER A 224 1.57 -6.83 -5.68
N ARG A 225 2.45 -5.97 -6.22
CA ARG A 225 2.37 -4.53 -5.96
C ARG A 225 1.08 -3.91 -6.48
N GLY A 226 0.57 -4.34 -7.65
CA GLY A 226 -0.72 -3.87 -8.18
C GLY A 226 -1.87 -4.15 -7.20
N ASN A 227 -1.96 -5.38 -6.70
CA ASN A 227 -2.91 -5.76 -5.66
C ASN A 227 -2.66 -5.01 -4.35
N GLY A 228 -1.39 -4.75 -4.02
CA GLY A 228 -1.01 -3.95 -2.87
C GLY A 228 -1.54 -2.52 -2.94
N TRP A 229 -1.49 -1.90 -4.11
CA TRP A 229 -2.05 -0.56 -4.31
C TRP A 229 -3.55 -0.50 -4.01
N VAL A 230 -4.33 -1.42 -4.57
CA VAL A 230 -5.78 -1.47 -4.30
C VAL A 230 -6.04 -1.72 -2.82
N TYR A 231 -5.32 -2.66 -2.22
CA TYR A 231 -5.49 -3.01 -0.82
C TYR A 231 -5.19 -1.83 0.13
N ALA A 232 -4.12 -1.09 -0.14
CA ALA A 232 -3.79 0.13 0.60
C ALA A 232 -4.83 1.25 0.40
N THR A 233 -5.44 1.32 -0.79
CA THR A 233 -6.48 2.30 -1.08
C THR A 233 -7.68 2.15 -0.15
N TYR A 234 -8.11 0.92 0.16
CA TYR A 234 -9.22 0.72 1.10
C TYR A 234 -8.93 1.33 2.47
N VAL A 235 -7.71 1.18 2.98
CA VAL A 235 -7.31 1.82 4.24
C VAL A 235 -7.45 3.34 4.14
N ARG A 236 -6.94 3.91 3.05
CA ARG A 236 -6.87 5.35 2.86
C ARG A 236 -8.25 5.97 2.70
N ILE A 237 -9.16 5.33 1.95
CA ILE A 237 -10.51 5.86 1.77
C ILE A 237 -11.42 5.59 2.97
N LEU A 238 -11.34 4.41 3.60
CA LEU A 238 -12.18 4.05 4.74
C LEU A 238 -11.88 4.89 5.99
N ASN A 239 -10.70 5.50 6.09
CA ASN A 239 -10.37 6.49 7.10
C ASN A 239 -10.99 7.89 6.81
N GLU A 240 -11.40 8.15 5.58
CA GLU A 240 -11.86 9.47 5.14
C GLU A 240 -13.37 9.55 4.92
N ILE A 241 -13.98 8.50 4.34
CA ILE A 241 -15.40 8.52 4.00
C ILE A 241 -16.27 8.40 5.27
N PRO A 242 -17.45 9.04 5.30
CA PRO A 242 -18.39 8.93 6.42
C PRO A 242 -18.81 7.51 6.72
N ALA A 243 -19.22 7.24 7.97
CA ALA A 243 -19.67 5.92 8.38
C ALA A 243 -20.96 5.47 7.67
N ASP A 244 -21.79 6.41 7.27
CA ASP A 244 -23.05 6.24 6.55
C ASP A 244 -22.95 6.46 5.04
N GLU A 245 -21.71 6.54 4.50
CA GLU A 245 -21.52 6.62 3.05
C GLU A 245 -22.05 5.36 2.37
N THR A 246 -22.85 5.56 1.31
CA THR A 246 -23.65 4.53 0.63
C THR A 246 -22.85 3.28 0.24
N HIS A 247 -21.62 3.46 -0.27
CA HIS A 247 -20.78 2.38 -0.76
C HIS A 247 -19.69 1.94 0.21
N ARG A 248 -19.71 2.44 1.45
CA ARG A 248 -18.73 2.08 2.46
C ARG A 248 -18.65 0.56 2.67
N GLN A 249 -19.81 -0.11 2.71
CA GLN A 249 -19.86 -1.56 2.93
C GLN A 249 -19.30 -2.34 1.74
N ASP A 250 -19.45 -1.86 0.52
CA ASP A 250 -18.87 -2.48 -0.67
C ASP A 250 -17.34 -2.48 -0.60
N TYR A 251 -16.72 -1.36 -0.21
CA TYR A 251 -15.27 -1.28 0.00
C TYR A 251 -14.79 -2.21 1.13
N ILE A 252 -15.56 -2.31 2.23
CA ILE A 252 -15.24 -3.23 3.33
C ILE A 252 -15.32 -4.68 2.84
N ASN A 253 -16.32 -5.06 2.07
CA ASN A 253 -16.47 -6.41 1.53
C ASN A 253 -15.30 -6.79 0.61
N ASP A 254 -14.88 -5.88 -0.26
CA ASP A 254 -13.74 -6.09 -1.15
C ASP A 254 -12.43 -6.19 -0.35
N PHE A 255 -12.23 -5.32 0.66
CA PHE A 255 -11.09 -5.41 1.58
C PHE A 255 -11.03 -6.78 2.29
N LEU A 256 -12.15 -7.27 2.83
CA LEU A 256 -12.20 -8.56 3.51
C LEU A 256 -11.94 -9.73 2.56
N THR A 257 -12.48 -9.66 1.34
CA THR A 257 -12.27 -10.67 0.30
C THR A 257 -10.79 -10.74 -0.08
N MET A 258 -10.16 -9.60 -0.33
CA MET A 258 -8.72 -9.52 -0.61
C MET A 258 -7.88 -9.99 0.58
N SER A 259 -8.25 -9.63 1.82
CA SER A 259 -7.51 -10.06 3.02
C SER A 259 -7.40 -11.57 3.11
N LYS A 260 -8.49 -12.28 2.81
CA LYS A 260 -8.53 -13.75 2.80
C LYS A 260 -7.63 -14.32 1.71
N ALA A 261 -7.69 -13.78 0.49
CA ALA A 261 -6.87 -14.23 -0.63
C ALA A 261 -5.38 -13.98 -0.38
N LEU A 262 -5.03 -12.78 0.05
CA LEU A 262 -3.64 -12.39 0.35
C LEU A 262 -3.03 -13.23 1.48
N LYS A 263 -3.81 -13.56 2.51
CA LYS A 263 -3.37 -14.47 3.58
C LYS A 263 -2.93 -15.82 3.00
N ALA A 264 -3.67 -16.38 2.06
CA ALA A 264 -3.36 -17.67 1.44
C ALA A 264 -2.09 -17.64 0.57
N CYS A 265 -1.70 -16.47 0.07
CA CYS A 265 -0.52 -16.28 -0.79
C CYS A 265 0.77 -15.96 -0.02
N GLN A 266 0.74 -15.83 1.33
CA GLN A 266 1.93 -15.52 2.09
C GLN A 266 2.95 -16.66 2.04
N ARG A 267 4.20 -16.34 1.71
CA ARG A 267 5.34 -17.27 1.72
C ARG A 267 5.71 -17.70 3.15
N GLU A 268 6.41 -18.82 3.23
CA GLU A 268 6.94 -19.31 4.52
C GLU A 268 7.92 -18.34 5.18
N ASP A 269 8.69 -17.56 4.40
CA ASP A 269 9.62 -16.55 4.90
C ASP A 269 8.94 -15.21 5.30
N GLY A 270 7.62 -15.11 5.14
CA GLY A 270 6.83 -13.96 5.55
C GLY A 270 6.58 -12.91 4.46
N PHE A 271 7.30 -12.94 3.36
CA PHE A 271 7.06 -12.08 2.21
C PHE A 271 5.92 -12.60 1.33
N TRP A 272 5.62 -11.86 0.27
CA TRP A 272 4.83 -12.31 -0.88
C TRP A 272 5.71 -12.33 -2.13
N ASN A 273 5.38 -13.21 -3.08
CA ASN A 273 6.03 -13.25 -4.38
C ASN A 273 5.58 -12.04 -5.24
N VAL A 274 6.36 -11.73 -6.27
CA VAL A 274 5.97 -10.73 -7.29
C VAL A 274 4.69 -11.12 -8.02
N SER A 275 4.56 -12.41 -8.42
CA SER A 275 3.30 -13.02 -8.84
C SER A 275 2.69 -13.78 -7.67
N LEU A 276 1.42 -13.46 -7.32
CA LEU A 276 0.76 -14.04 -6.15
C LEU A 276 0.39 -15.51 -6.35
N HIS A 277 0.07 -15.94 -7.60
CA HIS A 277 -0.34 -17.30 -7.92
C HIS A 277 0.73 -18.11 -8.65
N ASP A 278 1.82 -17.49 -9.11
CA ASP A 278 2.96 -18.22 -9.69
C ASP A 278 4.27 -17.92 -8.95
N PRO A 279 4.60 -18.70 -7.90
CA PRO A 279 5.85 -18.52 -7.16
C PRO A 279 7.10 -18.86 -7.99
N THR A 280 6.96 -19.43 -9.18
CA THR A 280 8.07 -19.76 -10.08
C THR A 280 8.34 -18.66 -11.11
N HIS A 281 7.39 -17.78 -11.35
CA HIS A 281 7.53 -16.64 -12.27
C HIS A 281 8.09 -15.44 -11.54
N PHE A 282 9.41 -15.26 -11.57
CA PHE A 282 10.15 -14.26 -10.81
C PHE A 282 9.88 -14.34 -9.30
N GLY A 283 9.83 -15.58 -8.79
CA GLY A 283 9.58 -15.82 -7.37
C GLY A 283 10.65 -15.26 -6.46
N GLY A 284 10.32 -15.11 -5.20
CA GLY A 284 11.22 -14.61 -4.18
C GLY A 284 10.61 -13.46 -3.37
N LYS A 285 11.45 -12.82 -2.54
CA LYS A 285 11.02 -11.71 -1.70
C LYS A 285 10.73 -10.48 -2.55
N GLU A 286 9.58 -9.82 -2.30
CA GLU A 286 9.25 -8.54 -2.90
C GLU A 286 8.73 -7.61 -1.80
N LEU A 287 9.36 -6.44 -1.64
CA LEU A 287 9.12 -5.56 -0.50
C LEU A 287 7.84 -4.73 -0.63
N THR A 288 7.53 -4.22 -1.83
CA THR A 288 6.49 -3.20 -1.97
C THR A 288 5.08 -3.76 -1.77
N GLY A 289 4.74 -4.85 -2.44
CA GLY A 289 3.48 -5.56 -2.20
C GLY A 289 3.39 -6.07 -0.76
N THR A 290 4.47 -6.68 -0.24
CA THR A 290 4.53 -7.12 1.16
C THR A 290 4.24 -5.98 2.14
N SER A 291 4.84 -4.81 1.95
CA SER A 291 4.60 -3.62 2.79
C SER A 291 3.13 -3.18 2.75
N LEU A 292 2.54 -3.10 1.55
CA LEU A 292 1.16 -2.66 1.39
C LEU A 292 0.16 -3.66 1.98
N PHE A 293 0.45 -4.96 1.92
CA PHE A 293 -0.37 -6.00 2.57
C PHE A 293 -0.27 -5.91 4.09
N VAL A 294 0.93 -5.70 4.63
CA VAL A 294 1.14 -5.45 6.07
C VAL A 294 0.38 -4.20 6.51
N TYR A 295 0.46 -3.10 5.74
CA TYR A 295 -0.26 -1.86 6.00
C TYR A 295 -1.76 -2.10 6.14
N GLY A 296 -2.37 -2.76 5.16
CA GLY A 296 -3.81 -3.02 5.16
C GLY A 296 -4.24 -3.99 6.25
N MET A 297 -3.52 -5.11 6.44
CA MET A 297 -3.87 -6.09 7.47
C MET A 297 -3.70 -5.52 8.89
N ALA A 298 -2.63 -4.77 9.16
CA ALA A 298 -2.40 -4.13 10.45
C ALA A 298 -3.51 -3.12 10.77
N TRP A 299 -3.90 -2.30 9.80
CA TRP A 299 -5.05 -1.41 9.94
C TRP A 299 -6.36 -2.17 10.17
N GLY A 300 -6.61 -3.25 9.43
CA GLY A 300 -7.80 -4.08 9.58
C GLY A 300 -7.93 -4.69 10.97
N ILE A 301 -6.81 -5.14 11.55
CA ILE A 301 -6.75 -5.63 12.95
C ILE A 301 -7.07 -4.48 13.92
N ARG A 302 -6.45 -3.32 13.74
CA ARG A 302 -6.62 -2.17 14.63
C ARG A 302 -8.04 -1.62 14.62
N THR A 303 -8.72 -1.69 13.49
CA THR A 303 -10.11 -1.22 13.33
C THR A 303 -11.16 -2.28 13.65
N GLY A 304 -10.74 -3.52 13.93
CA GLY A 304 -11.64 -4.63 14.25
C GLY A 304 -12.32 -5.26 13.03
N LEU A 305 -11.91 -4.91 11.81
CA LEU A 305 -12.40 -5.53 10.58
C LEU A 305 -11.79 -6.93 10.36
N LEU A 306 -10.57 -7.15 10.84
CA LEU A 306 -9.89 -8.44 10.76
C LEU A 306 -9.71 -9.04 12.17
N ASP A 307 -9.94 -10.35 12.29
CA ASP A 307 -9.70 -11.06 13.54
C ASP A 307 -8.22 -11.00 13.92
N ARG A 308 -7.95 -10.49 15.13
CA ARG A 308 -6.58 -10.30 15.61
C ARG A 308 -5.82 -11.61 15.73
N ASN A 309 -6.47 -12.68 16.19
CA ASN A 309 -5.80 -13.96 16.42
C ASN A 309 -5.41 -14.61 15.09
N GLU A 310 -6.21 -14.39 14.05
CA GLU A 310 -5.97 -14.92 12.72
C GLU A 310 -4.89 -14.15 11.96
N TYR A 311 -4.95 -12.81 11.96
CA TYR A 311 -4.11 -11.98 11.08
C TYR A 311 -2.84 -11.44 11.74
N LEU A 312 -2.80 -11.28 13.07
CA LEU A 312 -1.60 -10.76 13.74
C LEU A 312 -0.35 -11.62 13.49
N PRO A 313 -0.39 -12.96 13.53
CA PRO A 313 0.78 -13.79 13.22
C PRO A 313 1.32 -13.56 11.80
N ILE A 314 0.43 -13.34 10.82
CA ILE A 314 0.76 -13.07 9.40
C ILE A 314 1.49 -11.73 9.28
N VAL A 315 0.91 -10.71 9.90
CA VAL A 315 1.44 -9.33 9.89
C VAL A 315 2.81 -9.27 10.56
N LEU A 316 2.96 -9.87 11.75
CA LEU A 316 4.22 -9.85 12.49
C LEU A 316 5.31 -10.67 11.79
N LYS A 317 4.94 -11.81 11.19
CA LYS A 317 5.87 -12.63 10.39
C LYS A 317 6.43 -11.80 9.23
N ALA A 318 5.58 -11.09 8.50
CA ALA A 318 5.98 -10.24 7.39
C ALA A 318 6.82 -9.04 7.84
N TRP A 319 6.37 -8.33 8.87
CA TRP A 319 7.10 -7.17 9.39
C TRP A 319 8.50 -7.54 9.87
N ASN A 320 8.61 -8.59 10.68
CA ASN A 320 9.90 -9.07 11.19
C ASN A 320 10.82 -9.53 10.04
N ALA A 321 10.27 -10.19 9.02
CA ALA A 321 11.02 -10.60 7.84
C ALA A 321 11.53 -9.39 7.05
N MET A 322 10.70 -8.37 6.80
CA MET A 322 11.11 -7.15 6.12
C MET A 322 12.22 -6.42 6.87
N VAL A 323 12.07 -6.24 8.19
CA VAL A 323 13.09 -5.58 9.03
C VAL A 323 14.41 -6.33 9.02
N LYS A 324 14.34 -7.66 9.13
CA LYS A 324 15.55 -8.51 9.19
C LYS A 324 16.25 -8.65 7.85
N ASP A 325 15.47 -8.87 6.78
CA ASP A 325 16.02 -9.37 5.52
C ASP A 325 16.10 -8.27 4.43
N ALA A 326 15.29 -7.19 4.54
CA ALA A 326 15.26 -6.15 3.54
C ALA A 326 15.92 -4.82 3.98
N VAL A 327 15.92 -4.51 5.29
CA VAL A 327 16.53 -3.28 5.80
C VAL A 327 18.04 -3.45 5.95
N HIS A 328 18.81 -2.76 5.13
CA HIS A 328 20.26 -2.75 5.23
C HIS A 328 20.77 -2.05 6.51
N PRO A 329 22.01 -2.31 6.92
CA PRO A 329 22.61 -1.63 8.08
C PRO A 329 22.60 -0.10 8.00
N ASN A 330 22.67 0.48 6.80
CA ASN A 330 22.63 1.92 6.55
C ASN A 330 21.22 2.50 6.38
N GLY A 331 20.17 1.65 6.31
CA GLY A 331 18.77 2.05 6.10
C GLY A 331 18.27 1.92 4.65
N TYR A 332 19.11 1.51 3.69
CA TYR A 332 18.66 1.17 2.34
C TYR A 332 17.67 0.00 2.38
N LEU A 333 16.71 -0.02 1.48
CA LEU A 333 15.72 -1.09 1.35
C LEU A 333 16.05 -1.99 0.15
N GLY A 334 16.33 -3.26 0.42
CA GLY A 334 16.44 -4.30 -0.60
C GLY A 334 15.09 -4.86 -1.04
N TYR A 335 15.11 -5.68 -2.06
CA TYR A 335 13.94 -6.39 -2.61
C TYR A 335 12.83 -5.47 -3.12
N VAL A 336 13.14 -4.26 -3.51
CA VAL A 336 12.19 -3.33 -4.15
C VAL A 336 12.16 -3.64 -5.65
N GLN A 337 11.03 -4.12 -6.16
CA GLN A 337 10.81 -4.27 -7.60
C GLN A 337 10.75 -2.88 -8.25
N GLY A 338 11.51 -2.66 -9.32
CA GLY A 338 11.44 -1.43 -10.12
C GLY A 338 10.06 -1.17 -10.72
N THR A 339 9.85 0.00 -11.35
CA THR A 339 8.57 0.34 -11.94
C THR A 339 8.19 -0.62 -13.07
N GLY A 340 6.91 -0.92 -13.19
CA GLY A 340 6.39 -1.85 -14.17
C GLY A 340 4.89 -2.11 -14.00
N LYS A 341 4.40 -3.14 -14.68
CA LYS A 341 2.99 -3.55 -14.67
C LYS A 341 2.80 -5.06 -14.48
N GLU A 342 3.87 -5.83 -14.44
CA GLU A 342 3.84 -7.30 -14.40
C GLU A 342 5.06 -7.89 -13.67
N PRO A 343 5.07 -9.19 -13.37
CA PRO A 343 6.15 -9.82 -12.61
C PRO A 343 7.54 -9.68 -13.21
N LYS A 344 7.70 -9.67 -14.53
CA LYS A 344 9.01 -9.55 -15.18
C LYS A 344 9.61 -8.15 -15.17
N ASP A 345 8.78 -7.12 -14.93
CA ASP A 345 9.25 -5.74 -14.96
C ASP A 345 10.07 -5.41 -13.71
N GLY A 346 10.99 -4.45 -13.84
CA GLY A 346 11.77 -3.95 -12.72
C GLY A 346 12.69 -4.99 -12.05
N GLN A 347 12.99 -6.07 -12.76
CA GLN A 347 13.94 -7.10 -12.29
C GLN A 347 15.40 -6.66 -12.49
N PRO A 348 16.37 -7.21 -11.75
CA PRO A 348 16.20 -8.22 -10.69
C PRO A 348 15.71 -7.61 -9.37
N VAL A 349 14.98 -8.41 -8.57
CA VAL A 349 14.52 -8.06 -7.22
C VAL A 349 15.36 -8.83 -6.21
N THR A 350 16.42 -8.20 -5.71
CA THR A 350 17.39 -8.81 -4.78
C THR A 350 17.69 -7.89 -3.60
N TYR A 351 18.46 -8.38 -2.63
CA TYR A 351 18.86 -7.58 -1.48
C TYR A 351 19.60 -6.29 -1.88
N ASP A 352 20.52 -6.38 -2.86
CA ASP A 352 21.39 -5.28 -3.28
C ASP A 352 20.93 -4.60 -4.58
N SER A 353 19.84 -5.06 -5.22
CA SER A 353 19.38 -4.45 -6.47
C SER A 353 18.85 -3.04 -6.22
N LYS A 354 19.14 -2.15 -7.20
CA LYS A 354 18.64 -0.77 -7.18
C LYS A 354 17.50 -0.67 -8.19
N PRO A 355 16.29 -0.34 -7.72
CA PRO A 355 15.16 -0.07 -8.62
C PRO A 355 15.44 1.20 -9.44
N ASP A 356 14.67 1.41 -10.50
CA ASP A 356 14.73 2.65 -11.29
C ASP A 356 14.32 3.90 -10.48
N PHE A 357 13.56 3.72 -9.39
CA PHE A 357 13.24 4.72 -8.37
C PHE A 357 13.23 4.07 -7.00
N ASP A 358 13.77 4.74 -5.99
CA ASP A 358 13.88 4.26 -4.61
C ASP A 358 12.85 4.89 -3.65
N ASP A 359 12.08 5.86 -4.15
CA ASP A 359 11.15 6.65 -3.34
C ASP A 359 9.88 5.88 -2.95
N PHE A 360 9.16 5.28 -3.90
CA PHE A 360 7.89 4.59 -3.60
C PHE A 360 8.06 3.36 -2.68
N GLY A 361 9.18 2.63 -2.81
CA GLY A 361 9.48 1.51 -1.91
C GLY A 361 9.64 1.95 -0.46
N THR A 362 10.34 3.08 -0.26
CA THR A 362 10.47 3.72 1.05
C THR A 362 9.08 4.14 1.57
N GLY A 363 8.25 4.77 0.73
CA GLY A 363 6.88 5.16 1.08
C GLY A 363 6.02 3.99 1.55
N CYS A 364 6.02 2.87 0.80
CA CYS A 364 5.29 1.65 1.17
C CYS A 364 5.74 1.10 2.54
N PHE A 365 7.05 1.04 2.78
CA PHE A 365 7.61 0.56 4.04
C PHE A 365 7.21 1.46 5.23
N LEU A 366 7.25 2.78 5.06
CA LEU A 366 6.84 3.74 6.08
C LEU A 366 5.34 3.64 6.40
N LEU A 367 4.48 3.43 5.40
CA LEU A 367 3.05 3.15 5.60
C LEU A 367 2.84 1.90 6.45
N ALA A 368 3.49 0.79 6.08
CA ALA A 368 3.41 -0.48 6.83
C ALA A 368 3.83 -0.31 8.29
N GLY A 369 5.02 0.22 8.51
CA GLY A 369 5.56 0.38 9.86
C GLY A 369 4.79 1.36 10.73
N SER A 370 4.16 2.38 10.12
CA SER A 370 3.30 3.30 10.87
C SER A 370 2.04 2.62 11.40
N GLU A 371 1.43 1.68 10.67
CA GLU A 371 0.31 0.88 11.20
C GLU A 371 0.78 -0.20 12.19
N ILE A 372 1.95 -0.80 11.99
CA ILE A 372 2.56 -1.70 13.00
C ILE A 372 2.78 -0.96 14.32
N TYR A 373 3.30 0.28 14.27
CA TYR A 373 3.49 1.13 15.44
C TYR A 373 2.17 1.37 16.21
N LYS A 374 1.05 1.52 15.49
CA LYS A 374 -0.28 1.78 16.06
C LYS A 374 -1.00 0.51 16.57
N LEU A 375 -0.50 -0.69 16.29
CA LEU A 375 -1.10 -1.94 16.72
C LEU A 375 -0.91 -2.25 18.21
N GLN A 376 -0.06 -1.54 18.88
CA GLN A 376 0.39 -1.78 20.27
C GLN A 376 -0.48 -1.12 21.30
#